data_a713ef42c2cddf5fe1c6bd9bc641dcb6
#
_entry.id   a713ef42c2cddf5fe1c6bd9bc641dcb6
#
_cell.length_a   1.000
_cell.length_b   1.000
_cell.length_c   1.000
_cell.angle_alpha   90.00
_cell.angle_beta   90.00
_cell.angle_gamma   90.00
#
_symmetry.space_group_name_H-M   'P 1'
#
loop_
_entity.id
_entity.type
_entity.pdbx_description
1 polymer ?
#
loop_
_entity_poly.entity_id
_entity_poly.type
_entity_poly.pdbx_seq_one_letter_code
_entity_poly.pdbx_strand_id
1 'polypeptide(L)'
;MPDAKRDHEVGRSRSRHVEPLPVLMSVDAVSAVLGVPKATLYRWHSMTTRERQVGPRAFRVGRHLRYLQEDVAAYIHAQRESVF
;
A
#
# COMPACT_ATOMS: atom_id res chain seq x y z
N MET A 1 -26.67 26.74 -1.34
CA MET A 1 -26.24 26.20 -1.17
C MET A 1 -25.88 25.86 -1.25
N PRO A 2 -26.02 25.95 -1.58
CA PRO A 2 -25.45 25.41 -1.58
C PRO A 2 -24.85 25.11 -1.84
N ASP A 3 -24.89 25.32 -2.11
CA ASP A 3 -24.26 24.83 -2.19
C ASP A 3 -23.71 24.49 -2.25
N ALA A 4 -23.95 24.94 -2.26
CA ALA A 4 -23.30 24.48 -2.08
C ALA A 4 -22.84 24.02 -2.33
N LYS A 5 -23.05 24.24 -2.57
CA LYS A 5 -22.58 23.69 -2.62
C LYS A 5 -22.02 23.17 -3.07
N ARG A 6 -22.15 23.52 -3.37
CA ARG A 6 -21.58 22.91 -3.58
C ARG A 6 -20.81 22.44 -3.85
N ASP A 7 -21.04 22.89 -4.11
CA ASP A 7 -20.24 22.26 -4.13
C ASP A 7 -19.77 21.71 -4.39
N HIS A 8 -19.99 21.98 -4.67
CA HIS A 8 -19.45 21.24 -4.69
C HIS A 8 -19.18 20.70 -5.21
N GLU A 9 -19.53 21.25 -5.53
CA GLU A 9 -19.28 20.56 -5.72
C GLU A 9 -18.51 20.19 -6.13
N VAL A 10 -18.65 20.65 -6.35
CA VAL A 10 -17.95 20.08 -6.41
C VAL A 10 -17.28 19.60 -6.85
N GLY A 11 -17.57 19.46 -7.18
CA GLY A 11 -17.09 18.68 -7.19
C GLY A 11 -16.96 18.05 -7.74
N ARG A 12 -16.96 18.19 -8.24
CA ARG A 12 -16.96 17.48 -8.51
C ARG A 12 -16.64 17.04 -9.27
N SER A 13 -16.46 17.04 -9.76
CA SER A 13 -16.18 16.41 -10.18
C SER A 13 -15.64 15.91 -10.83
N ARG A 14 -15.69 15.68 -11.15
CA ARG A 14 -15.22 15.08 -11.44
C ARG A 14 -15.07 14.29 -11.98
N SER A 15 -15.25 13.91 -12.75
CA SER A 15 -15.26 13.16 -13.09
C SER A 15 -15.51 12.41 -13.07
N ARG A 16 -15.82 12.18 -13.64
CA ARG A 16 -15.95 11.34 -13.77
C ARG A 16 -15.94 10.13 -13.27
N HIS A 17 -16.04 9.12 -13.57
CA HIS A 17 -15.94 8.01 -12.79
C HIS A 17 -14.73 8.07 -11.98
N VAL A 18 -14.81 7.68 -10.81
CA VAL A 18 -13.70 7.81 -9.93
C VAL A 18 -13.46 6.50 -9.25
N GLU A 19 -12.29 5.95 -9.48
CA GLU A 19 -11.92 4.79 -8.73
C GLU A 19 -11.44 5.21 -7.37
N PRO A 20 -11.72 4.43 -6.33
CA PRO A 20 -11.20 4.74 -5.03
C PRO A 20 -9.68 4.79 -5.07
N LEU A 21 -9.10 5.70 -4.32
CA LEU A 21 -7.67 5.76 -4.22
C LEU A 21 -7.15 4.53 -3.48
N PRO A 22 -6.02 4.00 -3.90
CA PRO A 22 -5.43 2.89 -3.15
C PRO A 22 -5.01 3.34 -1.77
N VAL A 23 -5.00 2.40 -0.84
CA VAL A 23 -4.58 2.67 0.53
C VAL A 23 -3.10 2.33 0.63
N LEU A 24 -2.32 3.34 0.97
CA LEU A 24 -0.88 3.17 1.14
C LEU A 24 -0.54 2.98 2.60
N MET A 25 0.45 2.15 2.85
CA MET A 25 0.92 1.89 4.20
C MET A 25 2.39 2.27 4.29
N SER A 26 2.77 2.84 5.43
CA SER A 26 4.17 3.15 5.69
C SER A 26 4.89 1.90 6.15
N VAL A 27 6.23 1.98 6.16
CA VAL A 27 7.03 0.90 6.71
C VAL A 27 6.67 0.63 8.15
N ASP A 28 6.42 1.70 8.93
CA ASP A 28 6.03 1.55 10.32
C ASP A 28 4.73 0.75 10.44
N ALA A 29 3.75 1.06 9.60
CA ALA A 29 2.46 0.38 9.65
C ALA A 29 2.60 -1.08 9.26
N VAL A 30 3.38 -1.38 8.22
CA VAL A 30 3.58 -2.76 7.78
C VAL A 30 4.35 -3.54 8.83
N SER A 31 5.35 -2.90 9.44
CA SER A 31 6.11 -3.53 10.52
C SER A 31 5.16 -3.96 11.65
N ALA A 32 4.24 -3.09 12.01
CA ALA A 32 3.29 -3.41 13.09
C ALA A 32 2.35 -4.55 12.69
N VAL A 33 1.85 -4.51 11.46
CA VAL A 33 0.91 -5.53 10.98
C VAL A 33 1.57 -6.90 10.89
N LEU A 34 2.79 -6.95 10.33
CA LEU A 34 3.47 -8.22 10.13
C LEU A 34 4.24 -8.70 11.36
N GLY A 35 4.49 -7.80 12.29
CA GLY A 35 5.26 -8.16 13.47
C GLY A 35 6.73 -8.38 13.18
N VAL A 36 7.26 -7.68 12.16
CA VAL A 36 8.68 -7.80 11.83
C VAL A 36 9.34 -6.43 11.97
N PRO A 37 10.63 -6.39 12.28
CA PRO A 37 11.33 -5.12 12.41
C PRO A 37 11.37 -4.35 11.10
N LYS A 38 11.40 -3.03 11.18
CA LYS A 38 11.51 -2.20 9.99
C LYS A 38 12.78 -2.52 9.21
N ALA A 39 13.86 -2.82 9.91
CA ALA A 39 15.12 -3.17 9.25
C ALA A 39 14.94 -4.39 8.35
N THR A 40 14.11 -5.35 8.77
CA THR A 40 13.81 -6.53 7.96
C THR A 40 13.09 -6.13 6.68
N LEU A 41 12.14 -5.21 6.77
CA LEU A 41 11.40 -4.76 5.60
C LEU A 41 12.33 -4.06 4.60
N TYR A 42 13.23 -3.23 5.09
CA TYR A 42 14.19 -2.57 4.21
C TYR A 42 15.13 -3.58 3.56
N ARG A 43 15.56 -4.57 4.33
CA ARG A 43 16.42 -5.60 3.79
C ARG A 43 15.71 -6.42 2.72
N TRP A 44 14.45 -6.78 2.97
CA TRP A 44 13.67 -7.52 1.97
C TRP A 44 13.53 -6.73 0.70
N HIS A 45 13.28 -5.43 0.83
CA HIS A 45 13.14 -4.59 -0.35
C HIS A 45 14.45 -4.57 -1.15
N SER A 46 15.58 -4.48 -0.47
CA SER A 46 16.87 -4.44 -1.16
C SER A 46 17.21 -5.77 -1.80
N MET A 47 16.63 -6.86 -1.33
CA MET A 47 16.86 -8.19 -1.88
C MET A 47 15.95 -8.52 -3.05
N THR A 48 14.90 -7.73 -3.23
CA THR A 48 13.93 -7.98 -4.30
C THR A 48 14.54 -7.61 -5.65
N THR A 49 14.38 -8.50 -6.62
CA THR A 49 14.86 -8.28 -7.98
C THR A 49 13.71 -8.52 -8.94
N ARG A 50 13.98 -8.37 -10.25
CA ARG A 50 12.97 -8.66 -11.26
C ARG A 50 12.51 -10.10 -11.19
N GLU A 51 13.43 -10.99 -10.86
CA GLU A 51 13.14 -12.41 -10.89
C GLU A 51 12.60 -12.91 -9.56
N ARG A 52 12.74 -12.13 -8.50
CA ARG A 52 12.40 -12.64 -7.18
C ARG A 52 11.89 -11.54 -6.28
N GLN A 53 10.68 -11.73 -5.81
CA GLN A 53 10.05 -10.83 -4.84
C GLN A 53 10.32 -11.38 -3.44
N VAL A 54 10.91 -10.55 -2.58
CA VAL A 54 11.16 -10.92 -1.19
C VAL A 54 10.27 -10.05 -0.31
N GLY A 55 9.39 -10.67 0.45
CA GLY A 55 8.44 -9.95 1.29
C GLY A 55 7.31 -9.34 0.49
N PRO A 56 6.48 -8.51 1.10
CA PRO A 56 5.41 -7.84 0.38
C PRO A 56 5.97 -6.83 -0.60
N ARG A 57 5.22 -6.61 -1.67
CA ARG A 57 5.66 -5.67 -2.70
C ARG A 57 5.71 -4.25 -2.14
N ALA A 58 6.82 -3.58 -2.39
CA ALA A 58 7.05 -2.22 -1.93
C ALA A 58 7.48 -1.35 -3.09
N PHE A 59 7.26 -0.05 -2.98
CA PHE A 59 7.68 0.87 -4.01
C PHE A 59 7.95 2.22 -3.35
N ARG A 60 8.62 3.10 -4.08
CA ARG A 60 8.97 4.40 -3.54
C ARG A 60 8.02 5.46 -4.01
N VAL A 61 7.63 6.32 -3.08
CA VAL A 61 6.86 7.51 -3.36
C VAL A 61 7.76 8.64 -2.91
N GLY A 62 8.38 9.34 -3.87
CA GLY A 62 9.44 10.25 -3.52
C GLY A 62 10.60 9.46 -2.93
N ARG A 63 10.98 9.79 -1.71
CA ARG A 63 12.05 9.08 -1.02
C ARG A 63 11.54 8.10 0.02
N HIS A 64 10.23 7.95 0.11
CA HIS A 64 9.63 7.11 1.15
C HIS A 64 9.20 5.78 0.58
N LEU A 65 9.48 4.71 1.30
CA LEU A 65 9.04 3.38 0.92
C LEU A 65 7.59 3.21 1.35
N ARG A 66 6.78 2.70 0.45
CA ARG A 66 5.34 2.53 0.71
C ARG A 66 4.88 1.18 0.20
N TYR A 67 3.77 0.72 0.75
CA TYR A 67 3.15 -0.55 0.39
C TYR A 67 1.70 -0.30 0.10
N LEU A 68 1.14 -1.01 -0.86
CA LEU A 68 -0.31 -1.02 -1.03
C LEU A 68 -0.90 -1.98 -0.01
N GLN A 69 -1.97 -1.57 0.63
CA GLN A 69 -2.63 -2.41 1.62
C GLN A 69 -3.00 -3.76 1.02
N GLU A 70 -3.49 -3.75 -0.22
CA GLU A 70 -3.88 -4.99 -0.89
C GLU A 70 -2.70 -5.91 -1.12
N ASP A 71 -1.52 -5.37 -1.38
CA ASP A 71 -0.32 -6.18 -1.57
C ASP A 71 0.13 -6.81 -0.25
N VAL A 72 0.00 -6.06 0.84
CA VAL A 72 0.33 -6.60 2.16
C VAL A 72 -0.64 -7.72 2.51
N ALA A 73 -1.92 -7.52 2.24
CA ALA A 73 -2.93 -8.55 2.49
C ALA A 73 -2.64 -9.80 1.66
N ALA A 74 -2.28 -9.61 0.39
CA ALA A 74 -1.97 -10.75 -0.47
C ALA A 74 -0.76 -11.53 0.05
N TYR A 75 0.24 -10.80 0.53
CA TYR A 75 1.42 -11.45 1.10
C TYR A 75 1.04 -12.30 2.32
N ILE A 76 0.21 -11.75 3.20
CA ILE A 76 -0.22 -12.46 4.39
C ILE A 76 -0.96 -13.73 4.01
N HIS A 77 -1.88 -13.63 3.05
CA HIS A 77 -2.63 -14.79 2.60
C HIS A 77 -1.72 -15.85 2.00
N ALA A 78 -0.74 -15.43 1.22
CA ALA A 78 0.21 -16.37 0.62
C ALA A 78 1.03 -17.08 1.70
N GLN A 79 1.45 -16.35 2.72
CA GLN A 79 2.20 -16.97 3.81
C GLN A 79 1.36 -17.99 4.54
N ARG A 80 0.11 -17.64 4.76
CA ARG A 80 -0.80 -18.51 5.48
C ARG A 80 -1.03 -19.81 4.73
N GLU A 81 -1.09 -19.74 3.40
CA GLU A 81 -1.32 -20.93 2.59
C GLU A 81 -0.07 -21.74 2.35
N SER A 82 1.09 -21.20 2.69
CA SER A 82 2.35 -21.90 2.52
C SER A 82 2.72 -22.72 3.73
N VAL A 83 1.84 -22.84 4.66
CA VAL A 83 2.11 -23.60 5.87
C VAL A 83 2.17 -25.06 5.54
N PHE A 84 3.07 -25.75 6.19
CA PHE A 84 3.23 -27.14 5.95
C PHE A 84 3.39 -27.89 7.21
#